data_3b7b1aef7fe1a45bbe6c89bab58da16d
#
_entry.id   3b7b1aef7fe1a45bbe6c89bab58da16d
#
_cell.length_a   1.000
_cell.length_b   1.000
_cell.length_c   1.000
_cell.angle_alpha   90.00
_cell.angle_beta   90.00
_cell.angle_gamma   90.00
#
_symmetry.space_group_name_H-M   'P 1'
#
loop_
_entity.id
_entity.type
_entity.pdbx_description
1 polymer ?
#
loop_
_entity_poly.entity_id
_entity_poly.type
_entity_poly.pdbx_seq_one_letter_code
_entity_poly.pdbx_strand_id
1 'polypeptide(L)'
;MSILIVSGIEGVRNCADAVSKQIGMKVEFAEGRRSALDALRRREFAVVVVDETLAECDPSAADSIWERSGFAIPLQINFALAGSARVIREIRAAMHRREKEQAFARIAAREDIGAELRNTVTGLVLQSQLALAEGGIPGHVAQKLRMVEDLAGKLRRQLAASPGATQ
;
A
#
# COMPACT_ATOMS: atom_id res chain seq x y z
N MET A 1 4.72 13.66 -4.05
CA MET A 1 5.60 12.48 -4.05
C MET A 1 6.81 12.76 -4.94
N SER A 2 7.99 12.27 -4.59
CA SER A 2 9.27 12.51 -5.29
C SER A 2 10.02 11.21 -5.49
N ILE A 3 10.99 11.21 -6.40
CA ILE A 3 11.87 10.09 -6.70
C ILE A 3 13.28 10.46 -6.23
N LEU A 4 13.98 9.55 -5.57
CA LEU A 4 15.40 9.69 -5.23
C LEU A 4 16.22 8.82 -6.19
N ILE A 5 17.23 9.40 -6.81
CA ILE A 5 18.23 8.67 -7.61
C ILE A 5 19.57 8.81 -6.91
N VAL A 6 20.22 7.67 -6.64
CA VAL A 6 21.50 7.59 -5.95
C VAL A 6 22.53 6.97 -6.89
N SER A 7 23.50 7.75 -7.35
CA SER A 7 24.58 7.29 -8.23
C SER A 7 25.79 8.21 -8.11
N GLY A 8 26.98 7.63 -8.19
CA GLY A 8 28.25 8.37 -8.28
C GLY A 8 28.68 8.70 -9.72
N ILE A 9 27.90 8.34 -10.73
CA ILE A 9 28.25 8.51 -12.13
C ILE A 9 27.90 9.93 -12.60
N GLU A 10 28.88 10.65 -13.15
CA GLU A 10 28.65 11.91 -13.87
C GLU A 10 27.71 11.67 -15.06
N GLY A 11 26.74 12.53 -15.27
CA GLY A 11 25.74 12.36 -16.35
C GLY A 11 24.42 11.75 -15.93
N VAL A 12 24.35 11.06 -14.80
CA VAL A 12 23.05 10.57 -14.26
C VAL A 12 22.12 11.73 -13.88
N ARG A 13 22.67 12.92 -13.61
CA ARG A 13 21.87 14.14 -13.42
C ARG A 13 21.01 14.47 -14.64
N ASN A 14 21.55 14.33 -15.86
CA ASN A 14 20.78 14.52 -17.10
C ASN A 14 19.67 13.46 -17.24
N CYS A 15 19.93 12.23 -16.79
CA CYS A 15 18.92 11.19 -16.72
C CYS A 15 17.83 11.54 -15.70
N ALA A 16 18.19 12.08 -14.54
CA ALA A 16 17.24 12.53 -13.52
C ALA A 16 16.30 13.63 -14.05
N ASP A 17 16.83 14.59 -14.83
CA ASP A 17 16.02 15.62 -15.49
C ASP A 17 15.04 15.05 -16.52
N ALA A 18 15.51 14.07 -17.32
CA ALA A 18 14.64 13.37 -18.27
C ALA A 18 13.53 12.57 -17.57
N VAL A 19 13.87 11.88 -16.47
CA VAL A 19 12.91 11.16 -15.62
C VAL A 19 11.88 12.13 -15.06
N SER A 20 12.32 13.27 -14.50
CA SER A 20 11.42 14.28 -13.93
C SER A 20 10.42 14.81 -14.97
N LYS A 21 10.89 15.14 -16.17
CA LYS A 21 10.06 15.64 -17.27
C LYS A 21 9.05 14.61 -17.77
N GLN A 22 9.46 13.35 -17.91
CA GLN A 22 8.60 12.31 -18.50
C GLN A 22 7.65 11.64 -17.51
N ILE A 23 8.01 11.57 -16.23
CA ILE A 23 7.15 10.99 -15.18
C ILE A 23 6.27 12.07 -14.54
N GLY A 24 6.67 13.34 -14.63
CA GLY A 24 5.94 14.45 -14.01
C GLY A 24 6.13 14.52 -12.48
N MET A 25 7.16 13.87 -11.96
CA MET A 25 7.49 13.86 -10.53
C MET A 25 8.81 14.56 -10.28
N LYS A 26 8.92 15.22 -9.12
CA LYS A 26 10.18 15.82 -8.71
C LYS A 26 11.22 14.71 -8.48
N VAL A 27 12.40 14.84 -9.10
CA VAL A 27 13.53 13.94 -8.88
C VAL A 27 14.58 14.67 -8.05
N GLU A 28 15.07 14.00 -7.01
CA GLU A 28 16.23 14.43 -6.24
C GLU A 28 17.38 13.48 -6.54
N PHE A 29 18.56 14.05 -6.72
CA PHE A 29 19.78 13.30 -7.02
C PHE A 29 20.73 13.34 -5.83
N ALA A 30 21.29 12.17 -5.48
CA ALA A 30 22.28 12.00 -4.44
C ALA A 30 23.53 11.31 -5.01
N GLU A 31 24.70 11.85 -4.75
CA GLU A 31 25.97 11.34 -5.30
C GLU A 31 26.49 10.10 -4.56
N GLY A 32 25.87 9.70 -3.47
CA GLY A 32 26.31 8.53 -2.70
C GLY A 32 25.53 8.38 -1.41
N ARG A 33 25.99 7.45 -0.55
CA ARG A 33 25.35 7.05 0.70
C ARG A 33 24.95 8.24 1.60
N ARG A 34 25.91 9.15 1.89
CA ARG A 34 25.68 10.23 2.85
C ARG A 34 24.58 11.17 2.39
N SER A 35 24.65 11.64 1.15
CA SER A 35 23.65 12.53 0.57
C SER A 35 22.30 11.85 0.40
N ALA A 36 22.27 10.55 0.09
CA ALA A 36 21.02 9.76 0.03
C ALA A 36 20.35 9.65 1.41
N LEU A 37 21.11 9.31 2.45
CA LEU A 37 20.59 9.22 3.81
C LEU A 37 20.10 10.56 4.35
N ASP A 38 20.77 11.66 4.01
CA ASP A 38 20.34 13.02 4.37
C ASP A 38 19.06 13.42 3.64
N ALA A 39 18.88 13.00 2.39
CA ALA A 39 17.63 13.20 1.64
C ALA A 39 16.47 12.41 2.26
N LEU A 40 16.69 11.13 2.58
CA LEU A 40 15.71 10.24 3.20
C LEU A 40 15.28 10.68 4.61
N ARG A 41 16.15 11.39 5.34
CA ARG A 41 15.78 11.99 6.63
C ARG A 41 14.86 13.21 6.50
N ARG A 42 14.98 13.94 5.40
CA ARG A 42 14.25 15.20 5.19
C ARG A 42 12.87 15.01 4.62
N ARG A 43 12.65 13.96 3.82
CA ARG A 43 11.36 13.70 3.17
C ARG A 43 11.19 12.25 2.76
N GLU A 44 9.94 11.88 2.51
CA GLU A 44 9.57 10.58 1.94
C GLU A 44 9.63 10.62 0.40
N PHE A 45 10.02 9.49 -0.16
CA PHE A 45 10.09 9.28 -1.60
C PHE A 45 9.12 8.17 -2.01
N ALA A 46 8.59 8.27 -3.24
CA ALA A 46 7.77 7.21 -3.82
C ALA A 46 8.63 6.07 -4.37
N VAL A 47 9.79 6.42 -4.93
CA VAL A 47 10.74 5.49 -5.52
C VAL A 47 12.15 5.91 -5.11
N VAL A 48 12.98 4.94 -4.75
CA VAL A 48 14.41 5.13 -4.50
C VAL A 48 15.16 4.23 -5.49
N VAL A 49 15.91 4.85 -6.39
CA VAL A 49 16.72 4.16 -7.40
C VAL A 49 18.17 4.22 -6.96
N VAL A 50 18.80 3.07 -6.74
CA VAL A 50 20.23 2.96 -6.41
C VAL A 50 20.98 2.40 -7.61
N ASP A 51 22.10 3.01 -7.91
CA ASP A 51 23.01 2.51 -8.94
C ASP A 51 23.57 1.14 -8.56
N GLU A 52 23.52 0.20 -9.49
CA GLU A 52 24.05 -1.14 -9.30
C GLU A 52 25.54 -1.12 -8.99
N THR A 53 26.29 -0.24 -9.62
CA THR A 53 27.73 -0.09 -9.34
C THR A 53 28.03 0.37 -7.91
N LEU A 54 27.14 1.22 -7.34
CA LEU A 54 27.27 1.63 -5.95
C LEU A 54 26.96 0.46 -5.01
N ALA A 55 25.93 -0.33 -5.32
CA ALA A 55 25.53 -1.49 -4.52
C ALA A 55 26.58 -2.61 -4.57
N GLU A 56 27.26 -2.81 -5.69
CA GLU A 56 28.34 -3.78 -5.84
C GLU A 56 29.63 -3.34 -5.13
N CYS A 57 29.98 -2.05 -5.21
CA CYS A 57 31.19 -1.51 -4.58
C CYS A 57 31.04 -1.35 -3.06
N ASP A 58 29.85 -0.99 -2.57
CA ASP A 58 29.54 -0.81 -1.14
C ASP A 58 28.14 -1.37 -0.83
N PRO A 59 28.00 -2.69 -0.65
CA PRO A 59 26.71 -3.32 -0.30
C PRO A 59 26.11 -2.73 0.97
N SER A 60 26.95 -2.38 1.96
CA SER A 60 26.48 -1.81 3.23
C SER A 60 25.85 -0.43 3.05
N ALA A 61 26.28 0.32 2.04
CA ALA A 61 25.65 1.59 1.68
C ALA A 61 24.26 1.37 1.09
N ALA A 62 24.11 0.42 0.19
CA ALA A 62 22.84 0.07 -0.42
C ALA A 62 21.84 -0.42 0.64
N ASP A 63 22.23 -1.35 1.51
CA ASP A 63 21.39 -1.85 2.61
C ASP A 63 20.92 -0.72 3.52
N SER A 64 21.83 0.18 3.92
CA SER A 64 21.46 1.32 4.76
C SER A 64 20.47 2.28 4.09
N ILE A 65 20.55 2.44 2.76
CA ILE A 65 19.60 3.23 1.98
C ILE A 65 18.23 2.54 1.93
N TRP A 66 18.22 1.21 1.69
CA TRP A 66 16.99 0.42 1.65
C TRP A 66 16.25 0.41 2.99
N GLU A 67 16.96 0.18 4.09
CA GLU A 67 16.37 0.21 5.44
C GLU A 67 15.70 1.54 5.76
N ARG A 68 16.26 2.66 5.27
CA ARG A 68 15.74 4.00 5.53
C ARG A 68 14.76 4.50 4.48
N SER A 69 14.59 3.79 3.39
CA SER A 69 13.67 4.17 2.31
C SER A 69 12.18 4.04 2.69
N GLY A 70 11.88 3.34 3.80
CA GLY A 70 10.52 3.19 4.33
C GLY A 70 9.60 2.50 3.32
N PHE A 71 8.53 3.18 2.92
CA PHE A 71 7.55 2.66 1.96
C PHE A 71 7.88 2.96 0.50
N ALA A 72 9.04 3.56 0.21
CA ALA A 72 9.46 3.82 -1.16
C ALA A 72 9.67 2.50 -1.92
N ILE A 73 9.40 2.52 -3.23
CA ILE A 73 9.68 1.38 -4.10
C ILE A 73 11.20 1.32 -4.34
N PRO A 74 11.88 0.25 -3.90
CA PRO A 74 13.31 0.10 -4.15
C PRO A 74 13.55 -0.35 -5.59
N LEU A 75 14.47 0.30 -6.28
CA LEU A 75 14.93 -0.09 -7.62
C LEU A 75 16.46 -0.05 -7.67
N GLN A 76 17.05 -1.07 -8.27
CA GLN A 76 18.47 -1.12 -8.57
C GLN A 76 18.64 -1.11 -10.08
N ILE A 77 19.40 -0.16 -10.60
CA ILE A 77 19.57 0.03 -12.05
C ILE A 77 21.04 0.32 -12.34
N ASN A 78 21.60 -0.36 -13.33
CA ASN A 78 22.93 -0.07 -13.84
C ASN A 78 22.86 1.15 -14.78
N PHE A 79 23.22 2.32 -14.27
CA PHE A 79 23.18 3.55 -15.05
C PHE A 79 24.27 3.63 -16.14
N ALA A 80 25.35 2.86 -16.01
CA ALA A 80 26.38 2.80 -17.03
C ALA A 80 25.87 2.13 -18.32
N LEU A 81 24.91 1.20 -18.18
CA LEU A 81 24.35 0.45 -19.30
C LEU A 81 22.91 0.90 -19.66
N ALA A 82 22.22 1.56 -18.76
CA ALA A 82 20.81 1.94 -18.94
C ALA A 82 20.71 3.39 -19.43
N GLY A 83 20.22 3.58 -20.64
CA GLY A 83 19.81 4.90 -21.10
C GLY A 83 18.54 5.39 -20.35
N SER A 84 18.30 6.71 -20.38
CA SER A 84 17.18 7.35 -19.69
C SER A 84 15.80 6.72 -20.00
N ALA A 85 15.57 6.28 -21.24
CA ALA A 85 14.34 5.62 -21.65
C ALA A 85 14.09 4.29 -20.90
N ARG A 86 15.16 3.51 -20.62
CA ARG A 86 15.05 2.28 -19.85
C ARG A 86 14.74 2.58 -18.38
N VAL A 87 15.45 3.54 -17.79
CA VAL A 87 15.23 3.98 -16.41
C VAL A 87 13.76 4.41 -16.20
N ILE A 88 13.24 5.23 -17.10
CA ILE A 88 11.85 5.70 -17.06
C ILE A 88 10.86 4.54 -17.14
N ARG A 89 11.12 3.58 -18.03
CA ARG A 89 10.26 2.39 -18.17
C ARG A 89 10.27 1.54 -16.91
N GLU A 90 11.43 1.30 -16.31
CA GLU A 90 11.54 0.52 -15.06
C GLU A 90 10.82 1.20 -13.89
N ILE A 91 10.99 2.52 -13.74
CA ILE A 91 10.29 3.28 -12.70
C ILE A 91 8.77 3.20 -12.91
N ARG A 92 8.28 3.42 -14.13
CA ARG A 92 6.83 3.32 -14.43
C ARG A 92 6.29 1.92 -14.17
N ALA A 93 7.01 0.88 -14.58
CA ALA A 93 6.61 -0.50 -14.36
C ALA A 93 6.53 -0.83 -12.86
N ALA A 94 7.50 -0.38 -12.07
CA ALA A 94 7.53 -0.58 -10.63
C ALA A 94 6.38 0.15 -9.92
N MET A 95 6.13 1.41 -10.28
CA MET A 95 5.01 2.19 -9.75
C MET A 95 3.66 1.54 -10.06
N HIS A 96 3.45 1.11 -11.32
CA HIS A 96 2.21 0.44 -11.72
C HIS A 96 1.99 -0.90 -11.01
N ARG A 97 3.07 -1.66 -10.81
CA ARG A 97 3.02 -2.91 -10.02
C ARG A 97 2.57 -2.62 -8.58
N ARG A 98 3.17 -1.62 -7.95
CA ARG A 98 2.83 -1.21 -6.58
C ARG A 98 1.37 -0.75 -6.44
N GLU A 99 0.87 0.02 -7.42
CA GLU A 99 -0.54 0.44 -7.44
C GLU A 99 -1.48 -0.77 -7.52
N LYS A 100 -1.18 -1.74 -8.37
CA LYS A 100 -1.95 -2.99 -8.46
C LYS A 100 -1.90 -3.78 -7.15
N GLU A 101 -0.73 -3.98 -6.57
CA GLU A 101 -0.57 -4.68 -5.29
C GLU A 101 -1.38 -4.01 -4.18
N GLN A 102 -1.32 -2.68 -4.10
CA GLN A 102 -2.12 -1.92 -3.13
C GLN A 102 -3.62 -2.02 -3.39
N ALA A 103 -4.04 -2.02 -4.66
CA ALA A 103 -5.45 -2.20 -5.01
C ALA A 103 -5.95 -3.59 -4.60
N PHE A 104 -5.20 -4.64 -4.89
CA PHE A 104 -5.53 -6.01 -4.47
C PHE A 104 -5.53 -6.16 -2.94
N ALA A 105 -4.54 -5.61 -2.25
CA ALA A 105 -4.49 -5.64 -0.79
C ALA A 105 -5.71 -4.94 -0.15
N ARG A 106 -6.15 -3.82 -0.73
CA ARG A 106 -7.37 -3.11 -0.26
C ARG A 106 -8.64 -3.92 -0.49
N ILE A 107 -8.74 -4.64 -1.61
CA ILE A 107 -9.88 -5.51 -1.91
C ILE A 107 -9.90 -6.67 -0.91
N ALA A 108 -8.78 -7.38 -0.74
CA ALA A 108 -8.65 -8.48 0.21
C ALA A 108 -9.02 -8.06 1.64
N ALA A 109 -8.47 -6.94 2.12
CA ALA A 109 -8.77 -6.42 3.45
C ALA A 109 -10.28 -6.07 3.63
N ARG A 110 -10.93 -5.57 2.58
CA ARG A 110 -12.38 -5.32 2.62
C ARG A 110 -13.21 -6.59 2.67
N GLU A 111 -12.79 -7.62 1.94
CA GLU A 111 -13.45 -8.93 1.93
C GLU A 111 -13.34 -9.61 3.29
N ASP A 112 -12.17 -9.60 3.91
CA ASP A 112 -11.93 -10.15 5.24
C ASP A 112 -12.79 -9.47 6.31
N ILE A 113 -12.79 -8.14 6.36
CA ILE A 113 -13.61 -7.36 7.28
C ILE A 113 -15.11 -7.63 7.03
N GLY A 114 -15.50 -7.71 5.76
CA GLY A 114 -16.89 -8.02 5.38
C GLY A 114 -17.31 -9.41 5.82
N ALA A 115 -16.45 -10.41 5.75
CA ALA A 115 -16.70 -11.76 6.20
C ALA A 115 -16.83 -11.83 7.73
N GLU A 116 -15.94 -11.19 8.46
CA GLU A 116 -15.97 -11.13 9.92
C GLU A 116 -17.24 -10.43 10.44
N LEU A 117 -17.62 -9.32 9.82
CA LEU A 117 -18.86 -8.62 10.14
C LEU A 117 -20.10 -9.48 9.86
N ARG A 118 -20.15 -10.20 8.74
CA ARG A 118 -21.27 -11.12 8.44
C ARG A 118 -21.38 -12.22 9.48
N ASN A 119 -20.27 -12.80 9.90
CA ASN A 119 -20.25 -13.84 10.93
C ASN A 119 -20.74 -13.30 12.29
N THR A 120 -20.24 -12.13 12.68
CA THR A 120 -20.64 -11.46 13.94
C THR A 120 -22.13 -11.12 13.95
N VAL A 121 -22.66 -10.56 12.85
CA VAL A 121 -24.08 -10.23 12.71
C VAL A 121 -24.94 -11.49 12.73
N THR A 122 -24.51 -12.57 12.08
CA THR A 122 -25.23 -13.85 12.09
C THR A 122 -25.28 -14.44 13.50
N GLY A 123 -24.16 -14.40 14.24
CA GLY A 123 -24.11 -14.82 15.63
C GLY A 123 -25.04 -14.00 16.52
N LEU A 124 -25.08 -12.69 16.34
CA LEU A 124 -25.95 -11.78 17.09
C LEU A 124 -27.44 -12.09 16.85
N VAL A 125 -27.85 -12.30 15.60
CA VAL A 125 -29.23 -12.70 15.25
C VAL A 125 -29.58 -14.03 15.92
N LEU A 126 -28.71 -15.04 15.80
CA LEU A 126 -28.92 -16.35 16.38
C LEU A 126 -29.08 -16.27 17.91
N GLN A 127 -28.22 -15.56 18.60
CA GLN A 127 -28.30 -15.38 20.06
C GLN A 127 -29.57 -14.64 20.49
N SER A 128 -29.98 -13.62 19.72
CA SER A 128 -31.22 -12.91 19.99
C SER A 128 -32.46 -13.82 19.82
N GLN A 129 -32.46 -14.68 18.80
CA GLN A 129 -33.51 -15.65 18.54
C GLN A 129 -33.60 -16.73 19.64
N LEU A 130 -32.43 -17.27 20.04
CA LEU A 130 -32.37 -18.24 21.13
C LEU A 130 -32.90 -17.66 22.44
N ALA A 131 -32.47 -16.45 22.79
CA ALA A 131 -32.95 -15.75 23.97
C ALA A 131 -34.49 -15.54 23.93
N LEU A 132 -35.03 -15.17 22.78
CA LEU A 132 -36.50 -15.01 22.62
C LEU A 132 -37.27 -16.36 22.73
N ALA A 133 -36.64 -17.47 22.38
CA ALA A 133 -37.24 -18.80 22.42
C ALA A 133 -37.24 -19.43 23.82
N GLU A 134 -36.31 -19.03 24.71
CA GLU A 134 -36.22 -19.59 26.08
C GLU A 134 -37.42 -19.33 26.96
N GLY A 135 -38.30 -18.37 26.65
CA GLY A 135 -39.48 -18.03 27.43
C GLY A 135 -39.17 -17.34 28.76
N GLY A 136 -40.19 -16.76 29.38
CA GLY A 136 -40.03 -16.09 30.70
C GLY A 136 -39.38 -14.72 30.68
N ILE A 137 -39.05 -14.20 29.49
CA ILE A 137 -38.42 -12.88 29.32
C ILE A 137 -39.48 -11.78 29.53
N PRO A 138 -39.18 -10.73 30.32
CA PRO A 138 -40.07 -9.58 30.46
C PRO A 138 -40.34 -8.92 29.08
N GLY A 139 -41.61 -8.52 28.84
CA GLY A 139 -42.05 -8.01 27.54
C GLY A 139 -41.21 -6.85 26.99
N HIS A 140 -40.70 -5.96 27.85
CA HIS A 140 -39.84 -4.85 27.48
C HIS A 140 -38.44 -5.32 26.99
N VAL A 141 -37.95 -6.47 27.51
CA VAL A 141 -36.68 -7.07 27.07
C VAL A 141 -36.89 -7.77 25.73
N ALA A 142 -37.99 -8.53 25.57
CA ALA A 142 -38.34 -9.16 24.31
C ALA A 142 -38.45 -8.13 23.16
N GLN A 143 -39.06 -6.95 23.45
CA GLN A 143 -39.12 -5.87 22.46
C GLN A 143 -37.76 -5.35 22.06
N LYS A 144 -36.83 -5.18 23.01
CA LYS A 144 -35.44 -4.75 22.71
C LYS A 144 -34.71 -5.78 21.87
N LEU A 145 -34.84 -7.07 22.15
CA LEU A 145 -34.22 -8.16 21.36
C LEU A 145 -34.73 -8.17 19.91
N ARG A 146 -36.04 -7.96 19.69
CA ARG A 146 -36.60 -7.82 18.33
C ARG A 146 -36.01 -6.63 17.58
N MET A 147 -35.80 -5.50 18.27
CA MET A 147 -35.14 -4.33 17.65
C MET A 147 -33.69 -4.64 17.25
N VAL A 148 -32.96 -5.39 18.09
CA VAL A 148 -31.58 -5.84 17.75
C VAL A 148 -31.62 -6.75 16.53
N GLU A 149 -32.56 -7.68 16.47
CA GLU A 149 -32.74 -8.60 15.32
C GLU A 149 -33.03 -7.82 14.03
N ASP A 150 -33.93 -6.82 14.07
CA ASP A 150 -34.23 -5.95 12.93
C ASP A 150 -33.03 -5.15 12.46
N LEU A 151 -32.26 -4.57 13.39
CA LEU A 151 -31.06 -3.82 13.07
C LEU A 151 -29.96 -4.72 12.46
N ALA A 152 -29.76 -5.89 13.04
CA ALA A 152 -28.81 -6.88 12.52
C ALA A 152 -29.23 -7.38 11.13
N GLY A 153 -30.55 -7.58 10.91
CA GLY A 153 -31.10 -7.92 9.59
C GLY A 153 -30.85 -6.82 8.53
N LYS A 154 -30.98 -5.55 8.91
CA LYS A 154 -30.67 -4.41 8.04
C LYS A 154 -29.18 -4.37 7.69
N LEU A 155 -28.31 -4.52 8.70
CA LEU A 155 -26.86 -4.54 8.50
C LEU A 155 -26.43 -5.70 7.58
N ARG A 156 -27.00 -6.89 7.77
CA ARG A 156 -26.73 -8.05 6.90
C ARG A 156 -27.09 -7.77 5.45
N ARG A 157 -28.22 -7.11 5.18
CA ARG A 157 -28.63 -6.71 3.81
C ARG A 157 -27.66 -5.68 3.22
N GLN A 158 -27.18 -4.71 4.01
CA GLN A 158 -26.20 -3.72 3.57
C GLN A 158 -24.84 -4.37 3.22
N LEU A 159 -24.37 -5.31 4.05
CA LEU A 159 -23.15 -6.07 3.79
C LEU A 159 -23.25 -6.99 2.57
N ALA A 160 -24.45 -7.49 2.26
CA ALA A 160 -24.70 -8.26 1.05
C ALA A 160 -24.79 -7.39 -0.22
N ALA A 161 -25.28 -6.16 -0.08
CA ALA A 161 -25.42 -5.20 -1.17
C ALA A 161 -24.13 -4.40 -1.49
N SER A 162 -23.10 -4.47 -0.61
CA SER A 162 -21.80 -3.84 -0.89
C SER A 162 -21.12 -4.56 -2.05
N PRO A 163 -20.82 -3.89 -3.18
CA PRO A 163 -20.28 -4.54 -4.37
C PRO A 163 -18.81 -4.91 -4.15
N GLY A 164 -18.59 -6.03 -3.51
CA GLY A 164 -17.32 -6.75 -3.40
C GLY A 164 -17.39 -8.15 -3.98
N ALA A 165 -18.55 -8.55 -4.51
CA ALA A 165 -18.80 -9.87 -5.03
C ALA A 165 -19.24 -9.80 -6.51
N THR A 166 -18.42 -9.26 -7.40
CA THR A 166 -18.58 -9.54 -8.84
C THR A 166 -17.25 -9.32 -9.57
N GLN A 167 -16.75 -10.45 -10.04
CA GLN A 167 -15.73 -10.76 -11.05
C GLN A 167 -14.30 -10.84 -10.59
#